data_aa789a77e3311b065c92b0c0035857be
#
_entry.id   aa789a77e3311b065c92b0c0035857be
#
_cell.length_a   1.000
_cell.length_b   1.000
_cell.length_c   1.000
_cell.angle_alpha   90.00
_cell.angle_beta   90.00
_cell.angle_gamma   90.00
#
_symmetry.space_group_name_H-M   'P 1'
#
loop_
_entity.id
_entity.type
_entity.pdbx_description
1 polymer ?
#
loop_
_entity_poly.entity_id
_entity_poly.type
_entity_poly.pdbx_seq_one_letter_code
_entity_poly.pdbx_strand_id
1 'polypeptide(L)'
;MNLFDYEPKAAFSQKHLLTLQDWSEDEIYQCLSLALKLKAMQKAGQKQTCLSGKTLAMIFAKSSTRTRVSFEVGATQLGGTALFLSTSDIQLGRGEPISDTAQVLSRMVDGIMIRTFKQSDLEALAKYGSIPIINGLTDEFHPCQVLADLMTIYEKKGTLKGLKLAFVGDGNNMAHSLMLGCSKLGLDVAIASPDGYKPNPVYTAWAVANAEKHGSKVTICTDPLEACKDADVLYTDVWASMGQEGEAEVRKKAFAGYQINADCLAVAKKDCLFLHCLPAHRGEEVTAEVIDGAHSVIFDEAENRLHAQKGVMALLMGNGGF
;
A
#
# COMPACT_ATOMS: atom_id res chain seq x y z
N MET A 1 -12.57 -9.46 -15.53
CA MET A 1 -12.71 -10.43 -14.39
C MET A 1 -13.51 -9.75 -13.31
N ASN A 2 -14.59 -10.37 -12.81
CA ASN A 2 -15.36 -9.81 -11.68
C ASN A 2 -14.70 -10.25 -10.37
N LEU A 3 -14.17 -9.30 -9.59
CA LEU A 3 -13.52 -9.61 -8.31
C LEU A 3 -14.50 -10.04 -7.21
N PHE A 4 -15.78 -9.67 -7.28
CA PHE A 4 -16.77 -10.18 -6.32
C PHE A 4 -16.99 -11.69 -6.46
N ASP A 5 -16.86 -12.22 -7.67
CA ASP A 5 -17.06 -13.64 -7.99
C ASP A 5 -15.70 -14.32 -8.26
N TYR A 6 -14.61 -13.77 -7.70
CA TYR A 6 -13.29 -14.35 -7.87
C TYR A 6 -13.20 -15.69 -7.17
N GLU A 7 -12.85 -16.71 -7.95
CA GLU A 7 -12.56 -18.05 -7.45
C GLU A 7 -11.04 -18.26 -7.36
N PRO A 8 -10.51 -18.52 -6.16
CA PRO A 8 -9.09 -18.78 -5.97
C PRO A 8 -8.60 -19.98 -6.80
N LYS A 9 -7.43 -19.83 -7.42
CA LYS A 9 -6.74 -20.92 -8.13
C LYS A 9 -6.10 -21.92 -7.16
N ALA A 10 -5.75 -21.44 -5.95
CA ALA A 10 -5.17 -22.22 -4.87
C ALA A 10 -5.62 -21.68 -3.52
N ALA A 11 -5.47 -22.47 -2.47
CA ALA A 11 -5.67 -21.98 -1.10
C ALA A 11 -4.65 -20.89 -0.79
N PHE A 12 -5.09 -19.86 -0.04
CA PHE A 12 -4.20 -18.81 0.44
C PHE A 12 -3.13 -19.41 1.37
N SER A 13 -1.86 -19.13 1.10
CA SER A 13 -0.75 -19.81 1.76
C SER A 13 0.19 -18.87 2.52
N GLN A 14 0.03 -17.56 2.37
CA GLN A 14 0.93 -16.60 3.00
C GLN A 14 0.68 -16.49 4.49
N LYS A 15 1.78 -16.42 5.24
CA LYS A 15 1.74 -16.18 6.68
C LYS A 15 1.88 -14.70 7.05
N HIS A 16 2.52 -13.91 6.19
CA HIS A 16 2.88 -12.52 6.43
C HIS A 16 2.53 -11.65 5.23
N LEU A 17 2.44 -10.34 5.44
CA LEU A 17 2.49 -9.33 4.40
C LEU A 17 3.69 -8.42 4.66
N LEU A 18 4.87 -8.78 4.21
CA LEU A 18 6.08 -7.97 4.33
C LEU A 18 6.24 -7.06 3.12
N THR A 19 6.06 -7.64 1.93
CA THR A 19 6.02 -6.95 0.63
C THR A 19 4.98 -7.60 -0.27
N LEU A 20 4.56 -6.93 -1.36
CA LEU A 20 3.75 -7.57 -2.40
C LEU A 20 4.58 -8.51 -3.29
N GLN A 21 5.91 -8.51 -3.18
CA GLN A 21 6.76 -9.46 -3.88
C GLN A 21 6.52 -10.90 -3.44
N ASP A 22 6.19 -11.10 -2.18
CA ASP A 22 6.00 -12.43 -1.61
C ASP A 22 4.66 -13.07 -2.02
N TRP A 23 3.65 -12.24 -2.31
CA TRP A 23 2.32 -12.71 -2.68
C TRP A 23 2.20 -12.97 -4.19
N SER A 24 1.57 -14.06 -4.57
CA SER A 24 1.23 -14.36 -5.96
C SER A 24 0.12 -13.44 -6.48
N GLU A 25 -0.08 -13.42 -7.82
CA GLU A 25 -1.22 -12.75 -8.46
C GLU A 25 -2.55 -13.22 -7.85
N ASP A 26 -2.69 -14.54 -7.70
CA ASP A 26 -3.90 -15.17 -7.14
C ASP A 26 -4.17 -14.71 -5.70
N GLU A 27 -3.15 -14.67 -4.84
CA GLU A 27 -3.28 -14.24 -3.44
C GLU A 27 -3.63 -12.76 -3.31
N ILE A 28 -3.10 -11.90 -4.20
CA ILE A 28 -3.49 -10.49 -4.25
C ILE A 28 -4.97 -10.38 -4.66
N TYR A 29 -5.42 -11.11 -5.68
CA TYR A 29 -6.83 -11.12 -6.08
C TYR A 29 -7.75 -11.67 -5.00
N GLN A 30 -7.35 -12.71 -4.26
CA GLN A 30 -8.09 -13.20 -3.09
C GLN A 30 -8.29 -12.09 -2.05
N CYS A 31 -7.23 -11.34 -1.76
CA CYS A 31 -7.30 -10.22 -0.81
C CYS A 31 -8.25 -9.12 -1.30
N LEU A 32 -8.13 -8.69 -2.56
CA LEU A 32 -8.98 -7.66 -3.14
C LEU A 32 -10.46 -8.09 -3.19
N SER A 33 -10.72 -9.33 -3.58
CA SER A 33 -12.06 -9.93 -3.59
C SER A 33 -12.69 -9.90 -2.21
N LEU A 34 -11.95 -10.41 -1.22
CA LEU A 34 -12.42 -10.44 0.16
C LEU A 34 -12.64 -9.03 0.72
N ALA A 35 -11.75 -8.08 0.43
CA ALA A 35 -11.88 -6.69 0.83
C ALA A 35 -13.16 -6.05 0.27
N LEU A 36 -13.48 -6.28 -1.01
CA LEU A 36 -14.72 -5.82 -1.65
C LEU A 36 -15.96 -6.42 -1.00
N LYS A 37 -15.96 -7.73 -0.72
CA LYS A 37 -17.07 -8.43 -0.02
C LYS A 37 -17.28 -7.85 1.38
N LEU A 38 -16.18 -7.68 2.15
CA LEU A 38 -16.24 -7.11 3.49
C LEU A 38 -16.71 -5.64 3.50
N LYS A 39 -16.35 -4.86 2.47
CA LYS A 39 -16.86 -3.50 2.24
C LYS A 39 -18.37 -3.51 2.00
N ALA A 40 -18.84 -4.38 1.10
CA ALA A 40 -20.26 -4.53 0.80
C ALA A 40 -21.08 -4.97 2.01
N MET A 41 -20.60 -5.96 2.76
CA MET A 41 -21.23 -6.42 4.01
C MET A 41 -21.35 -5.29 5.04
N GLN A 42 -20.30 -4.49 5.19
CA GLN A 42 -20.33 -3.35 6.11
C GLN A 42 -21.38 -2.30 5.69
N LYS A 43 -21.40 -1.94 4.38
CA LYS A 43 -22.40 -0.99 3.85
C LYS A 43 -23.84 -1.50 3.99
N ALA A 44 -24.03 -2.82 3.98
CA ALA A 44 -25.32 -3.47 4.23
C ALA A 44 -25.64 -3.66 5.74
N GLY A 45 -24.82 -3.17 6.66
CA GLY A 45 -25.01 -3.33 8.09
C GLY A 45 -24.83 -4.78 8.62
N GLN A 46 -24.22 -5.65 7.81
CA GLN A 46 -23.99 -7.04 8.16
C GLN A 46 -22.80 -7.17 9.13
N LYS A 47 -23.01 -7.91 10.22
CA LYS A 47 -21.97 -8.16 11.22
C LYS A 47 -20.89 -9.08 10.65
N GLN A 48 -19.63 -8.73 10.93
CA GLN A 48 -18.45 -9.50 10.54
C GLN A 48 -17.76 -10.02 11.82
N THR A 49 -17.37 -11.29 11.85
CA THR A 49 -16.87 -11.96 13.07
C THR A 49 -15.63 -12.81 12.82
N CYS A 50 -14.98 -12.68 11.66
CA CYS A 50 -13.83 -13.52 11.30
C CYS A 50 -12.60 -13.35 12.19
N LEU A 51 -12.51 -12.26 12.96
CA LEU A 51 -11.50 -12.04 13.98
C LEU A 51 -12.05 -12.14 15.41
N SER A 52 -13.20 -12.80 15.61
CA SER A 52 -13.76 -12.95 16.95
C SER A 52 -12.76 -13.68 17.88
N GLY A 53 -12.45 -13.05 19.02
CA GLY A 53 -11.45 -13.52 19.97
C GLY A 53 -10.00 -13.30 19.59
N LYS A 54 -9.72 -12.61 18.47
CA LYS A 54 -8.36 -12.29 18.01
C LYS A 54 -7.93 -10.89 18.43
N THR A 55 -6.63 -10.74 18.69
CA THR A 55 -6.00 -9.47 19.06
C THR A 55 -4.86 -9.15 18.09
N LEU A 56 -4.90 -7.95 17.50
CA LEU A 56 -3.83 -7.37 16.68
C LEU A 56 -2.99 -6.41 17.53
N ALA A 57 -1.69 -6.64 17.68
CA ALA A 57 -0.76 -5.65 18.19
C ALA A 57 -0.33 -4.70 17.07
N MET A 58 -0.50 -3.39 17.26
CA MET A 58 -0.12 -2.36 16.29
C MET A 58 1.08 -1.56 16.81
N ILE A 59 2.29 -1.87 16.32
CA ILE A 59 3.54 -1.21 16.73
C ILE A 59 3.81 0.00 15.82
N PHE A 60 4.01 1.17 16.41
CA PHE A 60 4.27 2.41 15.69
C PHE A 60 5.59 3.06 16.14
N ALA A 61 6.58 3.07 15.25
CA ALA A 61 7.78 3.90 15.35
C ALA A 61 7.61 5.26 14.63
N LYS A 62 6.65 5.35 13.70
CA LYS A 62 6.25 6.57 12.98
C LYS A 62 4.76 6.83 13.19
N SER A 63 4.37 8.06 13.48
CA SER A 63 2.97 8.45 13.63
C SER A 63 2.18 8.26 12.33
N SER A 64 0.90 7.90 12.43
CA SER A 64 -0.01 7.83 11.28
C SER A 64 -1.46 7.78 11.73
N THR A 65 -2.25 8.76 11.33
CA THR A 65 -3.70 8.77 11.56
C THR A 65 -4.39 7.67 10.74
N ARG A 66 -4.13 7.64 9.44
CA ARG A 66 -4.79 6.69 8.50
C ARG A 66 -4.49 5.23 8.85
N THR A 67 -3.22 4.88 9.05
CA THR A 67 -2.84 3.51 9.39
C THR A 67 -3.42 3.09 10.74
N ARG A 68 -3.34 3.96 11.76
CA ARG A 68 -3.89 3.65 13.08
C ARG A 68 -5.40 3.44 13.01
N VAL A 69 -6.14 4.42 12.51
CA VAL A 69 -7.61 4.36 12.47
C VAL A 69 -8.09 3.18 11.63
N SER A 70 -7.51 2.95 10.44
CA SER A 70 -7.96 1.88 9.55
C SER A 70 -7.71 0.47 10.11
N PHE A 71 -6.59 0.21 10.78
CA PHE A 71 -6.35 -1.08 11.43
C PHE A 71 -7.18 -1.26 12.71
N GLU A 72 -7.26 -0.25 13.56
CA GLU A 72 -8.01 -0.30 14.82
C GLU A 72 -9.51 -0.50 14.57
N VAL A 73 -10.09 0.33 13.71
CA VAL A 73 -11.50 0.20 13.31
C VAL A 73 -11.73 -1.09 12.52
N GLY A 74 -10.81 -1.45 11.60
CA GLY A 74 -10.89 -2.67 10.82
C GLY A 74 -10.93 -3.93 11.69
N ALA A 75 -10.04 -4.06 12.67
CA ALA A 75 -10.02 -5.17 13.61
C ALA A 75 -11.33 -5.25 14.42
N THR A 76 -11.81 -4.11 14.93
CA THR A 76 -13.08 -4.01 15.67
C THR A 76 -14.28 -4.43 14.80
N GLN A 77 -14.35 -3.96 13.55
CA GLN A 77 -15.43 -4.32 12.63
C GLN A 77 -15.44 -5.81 12.26
N LEU A 78 -14.28 -6.46 12.29
CA LEU A 78 -14.14 -7.91 12.09
C LEU A 78 -14.39 -8.73 13.35
N GLY A 79 -14.76 -8.10 14.47
CA GLY A 79 -15.05 -8.74 15.75
C GLY A 79 -13.83 -8.99 16.62
N GLY A 80 -12.66 -8.49 16.25
CA GLY A 80 -11.42 -8.58 17.00
C GLY A 80 -11.13 -7.35 17.86
N THR A 81 -9.92 -7.30 18.41
CA THR A 81 -9.40 -6.18 19.20
C THR A 81 -8.05 -5.74 18.64
N ALA A 82 -7.73 -4.45 18.70
CA ALA A 82 -6.43 -3.93 18.35
C ALA A 82 -5.79 -3.20 19.54
N LEU A 83 -4.50 -3.41 19.77
CA LEU A 83 -3.70 -2.75 20.79
C LEU A 83 -2.73 -1.77 20.12
N PHE A 84 -2.85 -0.49 20.44
CA PHE A 84 -1.89 0.51 20.00
C PHE A 84 -0.64 0.49 20.90
N LEU A 85 0.53 0.28 20.26
CA LEU A 85 1.83 0.18 20.92
C LEU A 85 2.78 1.20 20.27
N SER A 86 3.01 2.34 20.93
CA SER A 86 4.07 3.27 20.50
C SER A 86 5.43 2.72 20.91
N THR A 87 6.43 2.80 20.03
CA THR A 87 7.80 2.41 20.41
C THR A 87 8.37 3.26 21.54
N SER A 88 7.86 4.49 21.78
CA SER A 88 8.22 5.30 22.94
C SER A 88 7.75 4.70 24.27
N ASP A 89 6.71 3.85 24.25
CA ASP A 89 6.05 3.33 25.43
C ASP A 89 6.37 1.87 25.74
N ILE A 90 6.98 1.17 24.77
CA ILE A 90 7.36 -0.24 24.89
C ILE A 90 8.87 -0.44 24.95
N GLN A 91 9.34 -1.63 25.33
CA GLN A 91 10.76 -1.90 25.55
C GLN A 91 11.57 -1.94 24.24
N LEU A 92 10.94 -2.21 23.10
CA LEU A 92 11.57 -2.16 21.77
C LEU A 92 12.27 -0.81 21.52
N GLY A 93 11.61 0.30 21.89
CA GLY A 93 12.20 1.64 21.82
C GLY A 93 13.30 1.91 22.85
N ARG A 94 13.51 1.00 23.81
CA ARG A 94 14.52 1.09 24.88
C ARG A 94 15.65 0.07 24.74
N GLY A 95 15.76 -0.55 23.55
CA GLY A 95 16.87 -1.47 23.22
C GLY A 95 16.58 -2.95 23.47
N GLU A 96 15.32 -3.36 23.70
CA GLU A 96 14.96 -4.78 23.68
C GLU A 96 15.19 -5.34 22.27
N PRO A 97 15.85 -6.51 22.15
CA PRO A 97 16.03 -7.16 20.85
C PRO A 97 14.67 -7.47 20.20
N ILE A 98 14.57 -7.25 18.87
CA ILE A 98 13.36 -7.56 18.11
C ILE A 98 12.96 -9.04 18.24
N SER A 99 13.96 -9.95 18.35
CA SER A 99 13.73 -11.37 18.58
C SER A 99 12.94 -11.67 19.85
N ASP A 100 13.19 -10.92 20.92
CA ASP A 100 12.54 -11.12 22.20
C ASP A 100 11.11 -10.56 22.16
N THR A 101 10.94 -9.35 21.64
CA THR A 101 9.61 -8.76 21.37
C THR A 101 8.76 -9.69 20.52
N ALA A 102 9.33 -10.27 19.44
CA ALA A 102 8.63 -11.21 18.56
C ALA A 102 8.13 -12.46 19.29
N GLN A 103 8.99 -13.06 20.11
CA GLN A 103 8.65 -14.28 20.88
C GLN A 103 7.64 -14.02 21.98
N VAL A 104 7.75 -12.88 22.70
CA VAL A 104 6.80 -12.49 23.75
C VAL A 104 5.44 -12.20 23.14
N LEU A 105 5.34 -11.33 22.14
CA LEU A 105 4.06 -10.98 21.52
C LEU A 105 3.39 -12.18 20.84
N SER A 106 4.16 -13.10 20.27
CA SER A 106 3.63 -14.32 19.65
C SER A 106 2.88 -15.24 20.63
N ARG A 107 3.07 -15.04 21.93
CA ARG A 107 2.36 -15.80 22.99
C ARG A 107 1.19 -15.05 23.61
N MET A 108 0.99 -13.79 23.21
CA MET A 108 -0.01 -12.92 23.84
C MET A 108 -1.05 -12.40 22.85
N VAL A 109 -0.70 -12.29 21.55
CA VAL A 109 -1.58 -11.77 20.51
C VAL A 109 -1.59 -12.66 19.27
N ASP A 110 -2.49 -12.41 18.34
CA ASP A 110 -2.73 -13.28 17.17
C ASP A 110 -2.09 -12.73 15.89
N GLY A 111 -1.61 -11.50 15.89
CA GLY A 111 -0.91 -10.86 14.77
C GLY A 111 -0.25 -9.56 15.19
N ILE A 112 0.76 -9.15 14.42
CA ILE A 112 1.46 -7.88 14.62
C ILE A 112 1.37 -7.07 13.32
N MET A 113 0.87 -5.85 13.41
CA MET A 113 1.11 -4.81 12.40
C MET A 113 2.21 -3.89 12.92
N ILE A 114 3.18 -3.57 12.08
CA ILE A 114 4.24 -2.63 12.44
C ILE A 114 4.43 -1.57 11.37
N ARG A 115 4.57 -0.32 11.82
CA ARG A 115 4.97 0.82 11.02
C ARG A 115 6.29 1.37 11.57
N THR A 116 7.37 1.16 10.82
CA THR A 116 8.73 1.46 11.26
C THR A 116 9.57 2.05 10.11
N PHE A 117 10.87 2.12 10.31
CA PHE A 117 11.82 2.62 9.32
C PHE A 117 12.38 1.47 8.47
N LYS A 118 13.03 0.49 9.08
CA LYS A 118 13.78 -0.55 8.40
C LYS A 118 12.93 -1.76 8.05
N GLN A 119 13.01 -2.24 6.82
CA GLN A 119 12.38 -3.49 6.39
C GLN A 119 12.92 -4.69 7.19
N SER A 120 14.20 -4.69 7.54
CA SER A 120 14.82 -5.73 8.35
C SER A 120 14.18 -5.95 9.73
N ASP A 121 13.52 -4.93 10.28
CA ASP A 121 12.80 -5.06 11.55
C ASP A 121 11.58 -5.98 11.40
N LEU A 122 10.86 -5.86 10.26
CA LEU A 122 9.74 -6.73 9.94
C LEU A 122 10.20 -8.16 9.68
N GLU A 123 11.28 -8.30 8.91
CA GLU A 123 11.87 -9.61 8.60
C GLU A 123 12.31 -10.32 9.87
N ALA A 124 12.90 -9.59 10.83
CA ALA A 124 13.27 -10.13 12.12
C ALA A 124 12.03 -10.57 12.94
N LEU A 125 10.95 -9.76 12.97
CA LEU A 125 9.69 -10.15 13.61
C LEU A 125 9.12 -11.42 12.98
N ALA A 126 9.11 -11.51 11.65
CA ALA A 126 8.61 -12.68 10.92
C ALA A 126 9.47 -13.94 11.16
N LYS A 127 10.79 -13.77 11.28
CA LYS A 127 11.74 -14.86 11.50
C LYS A 127 11.66 -15.45 12.91
N TYR A 128 11.53 -14.60 13.93
CA TYR A 128 11.59 -15.03 15.33
C TYR A 128 10.20 -15.21 15.96
N GLY A 129 9.16 -14.66 15.34
CA GLY A 129 7.77 -14.82 15.77
C GLY A 129 7.06 -16.01 15.13
N SER A 130 5.96 -16.44 15.75
CA SER A 130 5.12 -17.54 15.24
C SER A 130 3.78 -17.07 14.68
N ILE A 131 3.44 -15.79 14.78
CA ILE A 131 2.18 -15.17 14.35
C ILE A 131 2.38 -14.33 13.08
N PRO A 132 1.29 -13.98 12.36
CA PRO A 132 1.34 -13.10 11.19
C PRO A 132 1.95 -11.73 11.48
N ILE A 133 2.78 -11.26 10.54
CA ILE A 133 3.36 -9.91 10.54
C ILE A 133 2.83 -9.15 9.34
N ILE A 134 2.31 -7.94 9.58
CA ILE A 134 1.73 -7.06 8.56
C ILE A 134 2.56 -5.77 8.48
N ASN A 135 3.08 -5.48 7.30
CA ASN A 135 3.80 -4.25 7.01
C ASN A 135 2.83 -3.07 6.92
N GLY A 136 2.76 -2.25 7.97
CA GLY A 136 2.01 -1.00 8.00
C GLY A 136 2.69 0.15 7.23
N LEU A 137 3.98 0.13 7.09
CA LEU A 137 4.90 0.92 6.26
C LEU A 137 6.34 0.73 6.75
N THR A 138 7.27 0.66 5.81
CA THR A 138 8.71 0.90 6.02
C THR A 138 9.23 1.98 5.07
N ASP A 139 10.51 2.33 5.17
CA ASP A 139 11.17 3.20 4.19
C ASP A 139 11.27 2.55 2.80
N GLU A 140 11.12 1.22 2.73
CA GLU A 140 11.28 0.44 1.51
C GLU A 140 9.96 0.04 0.87
N PHE A 141 8.89 -0.20 1.66
CA PHE A 141 7.59 -0.67 1.15
C PHE A 141 6.39 -0.16 1.93
N HIS A 142 5.26 -0.03 1.22
CA HIS A 142 3.93 0.24 1.79
C HIS A 142 2.84 -0.63 1.13
N PRO A 143 2.86 -1.97 1.34
CA PRO A 143 1.98 -2.89 0.62
C PRO A 143 0.49 -2.65 0.90
N CYS A 144 0.13 -2.26 2.13
CA CYS A 144 -1.27 -1.97 2.50
C CYS A 144 -1.85 -0.78 1.73
N GLN A 145 -1.04 0.21 1.38
CA GLN A 145 -1.48 1.33 0.55
C GLN A 145 -1.79 0.83 -0.86
N VAL A 146 -0.87 0.10 -1.47
CA VAL A 146 -1.03 -0.37 -2.84
C VAL A 146 -2.20 -1.33 -2.99
N LEU A 147 -2.51 -2.15 -1.99
CA LEU A 147 -3.76 -2.95 -2.01
C LEU A 147 -5.01 -2.06 -2.03
N ALA A 148 -5.01 -0.94 -1.32
CA ALA A 148 -6.12 0.01 -1.35
C ALA A 148 -6.18 0.76 -2.70
N ASP A 149 -5.03 1.12 -3.28
CA ASP A 149 -4.93 1.75 -4.59
C ASP A 149 -5.52 0.84 -5.68
N LEU A 150 -5.08 -0.42 -5.72
CA LEU A 150 -5.58 -1.44 -6.65
C LEU A 150 -7.08 -1.68 -6.49
N MET A 151 -7.56 -1.73 -5.25
CA MET A 151 -9.00 -1.85 -4.96
C MET A 151 -9.77 -0.63 -5.53
N THR A 152 -9.24 0.59 -5.32
CA THR A 152 -9.86 1.83 -5.80
C THR A 152 -9.89 1.89 -7.33
N ILE A 153 -8.77 1.56 -7.96
CA ILE A 153 -8.68 1.50 -9.43
C ILE A 153 -9.70 0.50 -9.97
N TYR A 154 -9.80 -0.69 -9.35
CA TYR A 154 -10.76 -1.68 -9.76
C TYR A 154 -12.22 -1.20 -9.60
N GLU A 155 -12.57 -0.58 -8.49
CA GLU A 155 -13.92 -0.03 -8.26
C GLU A 155 -14.32 1.04 -9.29
N LYS A 156 -13.35 1.84 -9.76
CA LYS A 156 -13.60 2.93 -10.73
C LYS A 156 -13.51 2.49 -12.18
N LYS A 157 -12.62 1.53 -12.51
CA LYS A 157 -12.36 1.11 -13.90
C LYS A 157 -12.95 -0.27 -14.25
N GLY A 158 -13.35 -1.08 -13.28
CA GLY A 158 -13.89 -2.43 -13.48
C GLY A 158 -12.84 -3.47 -13.89
N THR A 159 -11.59 -3.08 -14.07
CA THR A 159 -10.47 -3.95 -14.43
C THR A 159 -9.17 -3.40 -13.84
N LEU A 160 -8.15 -4.25 -13.76
CA LEU A 160 -6.78 -3.87 -13.46
C LEU A 160 -5.88 -4.15 -14.66
N LYS A 161 -6.01 -5.33 -15.25
CA LYS A 161 -5.17 -5.79 -16.36
C LYS A 161 -5.31 -4.89 -17.59
N GLY A 162 -4.17 -4.50 -18.16
CA GLY A 162 -4.08 -3.68 -19.37
C GLY A 162 -4.26 -2.18 -19.13
N LEU A 163 -4.42 -1.73 -17.88
CA LEU A 163 -4.35 -0.32 -17.53
C LEU A 163 -2.90 0.14 -17.37
N LYS A 164 -2.66 1.45 -17.41
CA LYS A 164 -1.37 2.08 -17.15
C LYS A 164 -1.49 3.02 -15.95
N LEU A 165 -0.62 2.83 -14.96
CA LEU A 165 -0.41 3.76 -13.85
C LEU A 165 0.90 4.53 -14.08
N ALA A 166 0.85 5.85 -13.96
CA ALA A 166 2.01 6.73 -13.95
C ALA A 166 2.21 7.32 -12.55
N PHE A 167 3.38 7.09 -11.97
CA PHE A 167 3.82 7.71 -10.73
C PHE A 167 4.85 8.79 -11.03
N VAL A 168 4.66 10.00 -10.48
CA VAL A 168 5.58 11.12 -10.63
C VAL A 168 6.06 11.55 -9.25
N GLY A 169 7.34 11.44 -8.96
CA GLY A 169 7.89 11.81 -7.67
C GLY A 169 9.14 11.03 -7.27
N ASP A 170 9.34 10.87 -5.97
CA ASP A 170 10.48 10.14 -5.41
C ASP A 170 10.36 8.63 -5.64
N GLY A 171 11.44 7.98 -6.03
CA GLY A 171 11.54 6.53 -6.16
C GLY A 171 11.57 5.82 -4.79
N ASN A 172 10.64 6.16 -3.92
CA ASN A 172 10.53 5.75 -2.53
C ASN A 172 9.74 4.44 -2.35
N ASN A 173 9.31 4.16 -1.10
CA ASN A 173 8.51 2.99 -0.75
C ASN A 173 7.19 2.88 -1.51
N MET A 174 6.56 4.01 -1.89
CA MET A 174 5.35 3.98 -2.71
C MET A 174 5.65 3.54 -4.13
N ALA A 175 6.68 4.12 -4.76
CA ALA A 175 7.14 3.71 -6.10
C ALA A 175 7.50 2.22 -6.14
N HIS A 176 8.26 1.73 -5.15
CA HIS A 176 8.59 0.29 -5.05
C HIS A 176 7.36 -0.59 -4.95
N SER A 177 6.43 -0.25 -4.06
CA SER A 177 5.24 -1.06 -3.83
C SER A 177 4.25 -1.02 -5.00
N LEU A 178 4.09 0.14 -5.65
CA LEU A 178 3.28 0.29 -6.87
C LEU A 178 3.85 -0.56 -8.01
N MET A 179 5.18 -0.50 -8.24
CA MET A 179 5.82 -1.32 -9.26
C MET A 179 5.54 -2.82 -9.03
N LEU A 180 5.66 -3.30 -7.79
CA LEU A 180 5.43 -4.71 -7.46
C LEU A 180 3.95 -5.11 -7.61
N GLY A 181 3.02 -4.31 -7.08
CA GLY A 181 1.60 -4.61 -7.14
C GLY A 181 1.05 -4.54 -8.57
N CYS A 182 1.37 -3.46 -9.30
CA CYS A 182 0.90 -3.27 -10.67
C CYS A 182 1.44 -4.36 -11.62
N SER A 183 2.76 -4.61 -11.59
CA SER A 183 3.40 -5.58 -12.49
C SER A 183 2.84 -6.99 -12.33
N LYS A 184 2.51 -7.42 -11.10
CA LYS A 184 1.91 -8.74 -10.83
C LYS A 184 0.48 -8.89 -11.33
N LEU A 185 -0.26 -7.79 -11.41
CA LEU A 185 -1.67 -7.83 -11.85
C LEU A 185 -1.86 -7.44 -13.32
N GLY A 186 -0.77 -7.33 -14.08
CA GLY A 186 -0.84 -7.01 -15.49
C GLY A 186 -1.16 -5.54 -15.80
N LEU A 187 -0.89 -4.62 -14.84
CA LEU A 187 -0.93 -3.18 -15.08
C LEU A 187 0.46 -2.70 -15.51
N ASP A 188 0.51 -1.90 -16.55
CA ASP A 188 1.72 -1.15 -16.88
C ASP A 188 1.99 -0.10 -15.81
N VAL A 189 3.24 0.08 -15.43
CA VAL A 189 3.65 1.09 -14.46
C VAL A 189 4.82 1.91 -14.99
N ALA A 190 4.66 3.23 -15.01
CA ALA A 190 5.70 4.17 -15.39
C ALA A 190 6.04 5.07 -14.19
N ILE A 191 7.31 5.12 -13.82
CA ILE A 191 7.83 5.95 -12.72
C ILE A 191 8.69 7.05 -13.31
N ALA A 192 8.30 8.31 -13.11
CA ALA A 192 9.12 9.47 -13.41
C ALA A 192 9.74 10.05 -12.15
N SER A 193 11.06 9.98 -12.02
CA SER A 193 11.82 10.50 -10.89
C SER A 193 13.06 11.25 -11.35
N PRO A 194 13.50 12.31 -10.64
CA PRO A 194 14.74 13.00 -10.97
C PRO A 194 15.96 12.06 -10.82
N ASP A 195 17.03 12.40 -11.51
CA ASP A 195 18.29 11.70 -11.34
C ASP A 195 18.75 11.78 -9.88
N GLY A 196 19.19 10.66 -9.31
CA GLY A 196 19.55 10.53 -7.91
C GLY A 196 18.38 10.13 -6.97
N TYR A 197 17.13 10.16 -7.48
CA TYR A 197 15.92 9.79 -6.74
C TYR A 197 15.11 8.69 -7.42
N LYS A 198 15.74 7.91 -8.31
CA LYS A 198 15.10 6.76 -8.97
C LYS A 198 14.85 5.61 -7.99
N PRO A 199 13.86 4.76 -8.26
CA PRO A 199 13.61 3.56 -7.46
C PRO A 199 14.85 2.67 -7.34
N ASN A 200 14.93 1.93 -6.23
CA ASN A 200 15.99 0.98 -6.00
C ASN A 200 16.08 -0.05 -7.15
N PRO A 201 17.26 -0.25 -7.76
CA PRO A 201 17.42 -1.12 -8.92
C PRO A 201 17.08 -2.59 -8.64
N VAL A 202 17.26 -3.08 -7.39
CA VAL A 202 16.87 -4.44 -7.00
C VAL A 202 15.35 -4.62 -7.09
N TYR A 203 14.59 -3.68 -6.54
CA TYR A 203 13.12 -3.75 -6.56
C TYR A 203 12.55 -3.49 -7.95
N THR A 204 13.24 -2.65 -8.73
CA THR A 204 12.93 -2.46 -10.15
C THR A 204 13.12 -3.76 -10.94
N ALA A 205 14.20 -4.51 -10.69
CA ALA A 205 14.44 -5.80 -11.34
C ALA A 205 13.36 -6.83 -10.97
N TRP A 206 12.92 -6.88 -9.73
CA TRP A 206 11.80 -7.75 -9.32
C TRP A 206 10.50 -7.39 -10.06
N ALA A 207 10.19 -6.10 -10.17
CA ALA A 207 9.00 -5.65 -10.86
C ALA A 207 9.05 -5.93 -12.38
N VAL A 208 10.21 -5.79 -13.02
CA VAL A 208 10.41 -6.16 -14.43
C VAL A 208 10.17 -7.65 -14.64
N ALA A 209 10.75 -8.51 -13.79
CA ALA A 209 10.52 -9.96 -13.88
C ALA A 209 9.05 -10.34 -13.67
N ASN A 210 8.35 -9.66 -12.76
CA ASN A 210 6.90 -9.84 -12.59
C ASN A 210 6.14 -9.41 -13.85
N ALA A 211 6.51 -8.26 -14.42
CA ALA A 211 5.85 -7.72 -15.61
C ALA A 211 5.98 -8.65 -16.82
N GLU A 212 7.16 -9.22 -17.05
CA GLU A 212 7.38 -10.24 -18.09
C GLU A 212 6.47 -11.45 -17.91
N LYS A 213 6.32 -11.91 -16.67
CA LYS A 213 5.48 -13.07 -16.35
C LYS A 213 3.98 -12.80 -16.52
N HIS A 214 3.52 -11.59 -16.23
CA HIS A 214 2.09 -11.23 -16.18
C HIS A 214 1.62 -10.39 -17.37
N GLY A 215 2.51 -10.09 -18.32
CA GLY A 215 2.18 -9.38 -19.57
C GLY A 215 1.93 -7.89 -19.36
N SER A 216 2.72 -7.25 -18.51
CA SER A 216 2.73 -5.80 -18.29
C SER A 216 4.12 -5.22 -18.54
N LYS A 217 4.27 -3.91 -18.38
CA LYS A 217 5.52 -3.17 -18.59
C LYS A 217 5.86 -2.30 -17.40
N VAL A 218 7.13 -2.31 -17.00
CA VAL A 218 7.72 -1.35 -16.05
C VAL A 218 8.61 -0.38 -16.81
N THR A 219 8.38 0.91 -16.65
CA THR A 219 9.16 1.98 -17.28
C THR A 219 9.69 2.92 -16.22
N ILE A 220 10.99 3.20 -16.23
CA ILE A 220 11.60 4.22 -15.37
C ILE A 220 12.15 5.32 -16.27
N CYS A 221 11.70 6.55 -16.11
CA CYS A 221 12.09 7.70 -16.88
C CYS A 221 12.35 8.92 -15.98
N THR A 222 12.76 10.02 -16.59
CA THR A 222 12.98 11.31 -15.92
C THR A 222 11.97 12.38 -16.37
N ASP A 223 11.20 12.12 -17.44
CA ASP A 223 10.20 13.05 -17.93
C ASP A 223 8.80 12.70 -17.38
N PRO A 224 8.19 13.56 -16.56
CA PRO A 224 6.83 13.37 -16.07
C PRO A 224 5.78 13.21 -17.17
N LEU A 225 5.89 13.96 -18.27
CA LEU A 225 4.91 13.89 -19.37
C LEU A 225 5.03 12.57 -20.14
N GLU A 226 6.25 12.04 -20.31
CA GLU A 226 6.47 10.70 -20.89
C GLU A 226 5.79 9.62 -20.03
N ALA A 227 5.95 9.67 -18.70
CA ALA A 227 5.29 8.74 -17.81
C ALA A 227 3.77 8.85 -17.89
N CYS A 228 3.24 10.08 -17.82
CA CYS A 228 1.80 10.36 -17.79
C CYS A 228 1.08 10.09 -19.11
N LYS A 229 1.81 10.04 -20.24
CA LYS A 229 1.22 9.84 -21.57
C LYS A 229 0.39 8.55 -21.62
N ASP A 230 -0.89 8.69 -22.04
CA ASP A 230 -1.86 7.61 -22.17
C ASP A 230 -2.12 6.82 -20.85
N ALA A 231 -1.83 7.41 -19.68
CA ALA A 231 -2.07 6.79 -18.40
C ALA A 231 -3.56 6.74 -18.04
N ASP A 232 -4.01 5.63 -17.46
CA ASP A 232 -5.33 5.45 -16.87
C ASP A 232 -5.39 5.98 -15.44
N VAL A 233 -4.23 6.05 -14.77
CA VAL A 233 -4.07 6.48 -13.38
C VAL A 233 -2.83 7.34 -13.27
N LEU A 234 -2.98 8.53 -12.69
CA LEU A 234 -1.88 9.40 -12.25
C LEU A 234 -1.74 9.29 -10.74
N TYR A 235 -0.53 9.13 -10.27
CA TYR A 235 -0.21 8.96 -8.86
C TYR A 235 0.98 9.82 -8.45
N THR A 236 0.94 10.42 -7.27
CA THR A 236 2.11 11.07 -6.67
C THR A 236 2.11 10.90 -5.15
N ASP A 237 3.22 11.20 -4.53
CA ASP A 237 3.44 11.25 -3.09
C ASP A 237 4.28 12.49 -2.76
N VAL A 238 4.32 12.86 -1.48
CA VAL A 238 5.13 13.99 -1.00
C VAL A 238 6.60 13.84 -1.41
N TRP A 239 7.25 14.93 -1.78
CA TRP A 239 8.66 14.90 -2.17
C TRP A 239 9.61 14.63 -1.00
N ALA A 240 9.22 15.01 0.22
CA ALA A 240 9.93 14.70 1.45
C ALA A 240 9.04 13.84 2.34
N SER A 241 9.37 12.57 2.48
CA SER A 241 8.66 11.64 3.35
C SER A 241 8.95 11.90 4.83
N MET A 242 8.15 11.31 5.72
CA MET A 242 8.33 11.40 7.17
C MET A 242 9.73 10.94 7.60
N GLY A 243 10.44 11.79 8.31
CA GLY A 243 11.83 11.59 8.72
C GLY A 243 12.86 12.21 7.75
N GLN A 244 12.41 12.83 6.65
CA GLN A 244 13.27 13.55 5.69
C GLN A 244 13.02 15.06 5.69
N GLU A 245 12.36 15.58 6.71
CA GLU A 245 11.99 17.01 6.81
C GLU A 245 13.21 17.93 6.74
N GLY A 246 14.37 17.45 7.22
CA GLY A 246 15.65 18.17 7.12
C GLY A 246 16.18 18.34 5.69
N GLU A 247 15.70 17.57 4.73
CA GLU A 247 16.08 17.62 3.31
C GLU A 247 15.06 18.39 2.45
N ALA A 248 13.98 18.91 3.03
CA ALA A 248 12.85 19.48 2.28
C ALA A 248 13.25 20.51 1.23
N GLU A 249 14.15 21.46 1.57
CA GLU A 249 14.60 22.51 0.65
C GLU A 249 15.48 21.95 -0.51
N VAL A 250 16.27 20.92 -0.24
CA VAL A 250 17.09 20.25 -1.28
C VAL A 250 16.16 19.48 -2.22
N ARG A 251 15.19 18.78 -1.65
CA ARG A 251 14.20 18.00 -2.40
C ARG A 251 13.30 18.90 -3.25
N LYS A 252 12.81 20.03 -2.73
CA LYS A 252 12.05 21.01 -3.53
C LYS A 252 12.80 21.46 -4.78
N LYS A 253 14.11 21.64 -4.71
CA LYS A 253 14.93 21.99 -5.88
C LYS A 253 15.08 20.80 -6.83
N ALA A 254 15.34 19.61 -6.32
CA ALA A 254 15.52 18.41 -7.12
C ALA A 254 14.23 18.00 -7.86
N PHE A 255 13.07 18.18 -7.19
CA PHE A 255 11.76 17.83 -7.74
C PHE A 255 11.05 18.98 -8.47
N ALA A 256 11.72 20.11 -8.67
CA ALA A 256 11.18 21.17 -9.51
C ALA A 256 10.84 20.63 -10.91
N GLY A 257 9.56 20.69 -11.29
CA GLY A 257 9.04 20.08 -12.54
C GLY A 257 8.42 18.68 -12.38
N TYR A 258 8.51 18.06 -11.20
CA TYR A 258 7.87 16.76 -10.91
C TYR A 258 6.53 16.92 -10.18
N GLN A 259 5.77 17.95 -10.54
CA GLN A 259 4.43 18.21 -10.04
C GLN A 259 3.38 17.62 -11.00
N ILE A 260 2.41 16.89 -10.49
CA ILE A 260 1.21 16.54 -11.27
C ILE A 260 0.31 17.78 -11.39
N ASN A 261 0.09 18.23 -12.62
CA ASN A 261 -0.63 19.44 -12.99
C ASN A 261 -1.53 19.22 -14.22
N ALA A 262 -2.07 20.29 -14.78
CA ALA A 262 -2.93 20.26 -15.96
C ALA A 262 -2.24 19.63 -17.19
N ASP A 263 -0.93 19.83 -17.37
CA ASP A 263 -0.19 19.27 -18.52
C ASP A 263 -0.11 17.74 -18.41
N CYS A 264 0.07 17.20 -17.19
CA CYS A 264 0.03 15.75 -16.93
C CYS A 264 -1.36 15.17 -17.25
N LEU A 265 -2.44 15.88 -16.84
CA LEU A 265 -3.81 15.48 -17.19
C LEU A 265 -4.06 15.53 -18.70
N ALA A 266 -3.53 16.52 -19.39
CA ALA A 266 -3.75 16.71 -20.83
C ALA A 266 -3.15 15.58 -21.68
N VAL A 267 -2.06 14.96 -21.24
CA VAL A 267 -1.42 13.83 -21.95
C VAL A 267 -1.91 12.46 -21.49
N ALA A 268 -2.61 12.39 -20.35
CA ALA A 268 -3.24 11.17 -19.84
C ALA A 268 -4.56 10.88 -20.59
N LYS A 269 -5.18 9.74 -20.32
CA LYS A 269 -6.52 9.43 -20.85
C LYS A 269 -7.57 10.38 -20.26
N LYS A 270 -8.59 10.70 -21.05
CA LYS A 270 -9.67 11.65 -20.65
C LYS A 270 -10.40 11.21 -19.38
N ASP A 271 -10.48 9.93 -19.12
CA ASP A 271 -11.11 9.31 -17.96
C ASP A 271 -10.10 8.83 -16.92
N CYS A 272 -8.86 9.38 -16.96
CA CYS A 272 -7.82 9.03 -16.00
C CYS A 272 -8.27 9.34 -14.56
N LEU A 273 -7.76 8.57 -13.60
CA LEU A 273 -7.95 8.79 -12.17
C LEU A 273 -6.70 9.48 -11.61
N PHE A 274 -6.90 10.32 -10.59
CA PHE A 274 -5.80 10.84 -9.77
C PHE A 274 -5.87 10.24 -8.37
N LEU A 275 -4.77 9.66 -7.91
CA LEU A 275 -4.58 9.05 -6.60
C LEU A 275 -3.40 9.69 -5.85
N HIS A 276 -3.48 9.69 -4.53
CA HIS A 276 -2.44 10.17 -3.62
C HIS A 276 -2.63 9.56 -2.23
N CYS A 277 -1.62 8.90 -1.69
CA CYS A 277 -1.69 8.21 -0.39
C CYS A 277 -1.93 9.15 0.82
N LEU A 278 -1.82 10.46 0.64
CA LEU A 278 -1.94 11.49 1.68
C LEU A 278 -0.92 11.33 2.84
N PRO A 279 -0.49 12.44 3.49
CA PRO A 279 -0.92 13.83 3.28
C PRO A 279 -0.38 14.40 1.95
N ALA A 280 -1.02 15.45 1.43
CA ALA A 280 -0.60 16.11 0.19
C ALA A 280 -0.28 17.59 0.42
N HIS A 281 0.70 18.11 -0.31
CA HIS A 281 1.09 19.52 -0.29
C HIS A 281 0.68 20.18 -1.61
N ARG A 282 -0.50 20.78 -1.63
CA ARG A 282 -1.00 21.55 -2.79
C ARG A 282 -0.03 22.64 -3.18
N GLY A 283 0.36 22.67 -4.47
CA GLY A 283 1.37 23.59 -4.99
C GLY A 283 2.80 23.05 -4.95
N GLU A 284 3.04 21.89 -4.31
CA GLU A 284 4.29 21.15 -4.38
C GLU A 284 4.17 19.97 -5.35
N GLU A 285 3.98 18.73 -4.88
CA GLU A 285 3.89 17.53 -5.73
C GLU A 285 2.63 17.47 -6.61
N VAL A 286 1.60 18.24 -6.28
CA VAL A 286 0.35 18.30 -7.04
C VAL A 286 -0.29 19.69 -6.95
N THR A 287 -0.95 20.14 -8.02
CA THR A 287 -1.75 21.36 -8.00
C THR A 287 -3.10 21.14 -7.31
N ALA A 288 -3.66 22.21 -6.71
CA ALA A 288 -5.00 22.16 -6.11
C ALA A 288 -6.08 21.77 -7.15
N GLU A 289 -5.95 22.26 -8.39
CA GLU A 289 -6.86 21.94 -9.48
C GLU A 289 -6.95 20.43 -9.77
N VAL A 290 -5.84 19.72 -9.70
CA VAL A 290 -5.80 18.26 -9.92
C VAL A 290 -6.34 17.50 -8.72
N ILE A 291 -5.81 17.76 -7.53
CA ILE A 291 -6.15 16.97 -6.34
C ILE A 291 -7.58 17.21 -5.86
N ASP A 292 -8.13 18.41 -6.05
CA ASP A 292 -9.51 18.77 -5.69
C ASP A 292 -10.46 18.69 -6.91
N GLY A 293 -9.95 18.27 -8.07
CA GLY A 293 -10.68 18.20 -9.34
C GLY A 293 -11.46 16.91 -9.55
N ALA A 294 -12.15 16.83 -10.69
CA ALA A 294 -13.06 15.73 -11.04
C ALA A 294 -12.38 14.37 -11.25
N HIS A 295 -11.07 14.36 -11.53
CA HIS A 295 -10.28 13.13 -11.69
C HIS A 295 -9.85 12.50 -10.37
N SER A 296 -9.92 13.27 -9.28
CA SER A 296 -9.41 12.86 -7.97
C SER A 296 -10.34 11.87 -7.28
N VAL A 297 -9.76 10.77 -6.84
CA VAL A 297 -10.43 9.72 -6.07
C VAL A 297 -9.72 9.45 -4.74
N ILE A 298 -8.94 10.42 -4.25
CA ILE A 298 -8.09 10.29 -3.05
C ILE A 298 -8.86 9.91 -1.77
N PHE A 299 -10.11 10.31 -1.64
CA PHE A 299 -10.91 9.97 -0.46
C PHE A 299 -11.53 8.57 -0.57
N ASP A 300 -11.88 8.11 -1.78
CA ASP A 300 -12.24 6.70 -2.01
C ASP A 300 -11.03 5.78 -1.74
N GLU A 301 -9.85 6.19 -2.18
CA GLU A 301 -8.57 5.54 -1.90
C GLU A 301 -8.28 5.47 -0.39
N ALA A 302 -8.45 6.59 0.32
CA ALA A 302 -8.27 6.65 1.77
C ALA A 302 -9.29 5.77 2.52
N GLU A 303 -10.57 5.72 2.08
CA GLU A 303 -11.57 4.79 2.61
C GLU A 303 -11.15 3.34 2.39
N ASN A 304 -10.66 3.02 1.19
CA ASN A 304 -10.26 1.66 0.84
C ASN A 304 -9.07 1.15 1.65
N ARG A 305 -8.29 2.01 2.32
CA ARG A 305 -7.33 1.60 3.33
C ARG A 305 -7.97 0.75 4.42
N LEU A 306 -9.16 1.14 4.90
CA LEU A 306 -9.92 0.35 5.87
C LEU A 306 -10.26 -1.04 5.31
N HIS A 307 -10.79 -1.08 4.10
CA HIS A 307 -11.32 -2.32 3.51
C HIS A 307 -10.22 -3.28 3.05
N ALA A 308 -9.18 -2.79 2.39
CA ALA A 308 -8.03 -3.60 1.99
C ALA A 308 -7.34 -4.22 3.22
N GLN A 309 -7.13 -3.45 4.28
CA GLN A 309 -6.53 -3.95 5.51
C GLN A 309 -7.43 -4.93 6.26
N LYS A 310 -8.76 -4.82 6.16
CA LYS A 310 -9.69 -5.85 6.63
C LYS A 310 -9.48 -7.16 5.86
N GLY A 311 -9.35 -7.11 4.53
CA GLY A 311 -9.03 -8.28 3.71
C GLY A 311 -7.72 -8.94 4.15
N VAL A 312 -6.66 -8.15 4.36
CA VAL A 312 -5.36 -8.64 4.85
C VAL A 312 -5.50 -9.33 6.22
N MET A 313 -6.13 -8.67 7.18
CA MET A 313 -6.30 -9.23 8.53
C MET A 313 -7.16 -10.51 8.51
N ALA A 314 -8.21 -10.53 7.70
CA ALA A 314 -9.09 -11.69 7.58
C ALA A 314 -8.36 -12.91 6.98
N LEU A 315 -7.52 -12.71 5.95
CA LEU A 315 -6.72 -13.79 5.35
C LEU A 315 -5.62 -14.30 6.28
N LEU A 316 -4.90 -13.39 6.96
CA LEU A 316 -3.73 -13.76 7.75
C LEU A 316 -4.07 -14.23 9.16
N MET A 317 -5.13 -13.70 9.76
CA MET A 317 -5.47 -13.92 11.18
C MET A 317 -6.84 -14.61 11.37
N GLY A 318 -7.67 -14.66 10.32
CA GLY A 318 -9.04 -15.15 10.40
C GLY A 318 -9.14 -16.63 10.74
N ASN A 319 -10.29 -17.03 11.34
CA ASN A 319 -10.56 -18.41 11.77
C ASN A 319 -11.01 -19.34 10.62
N GLY A 320 -10.81 -18.96 9.35
CA GLY A 320 -11.24 -19.71 8.17
C GLY A 320 -12.76 -19.79 8.08
N GLY A 321 -13.37 -19.09 7.17
CA GLY A 321 -14.84 -19.07 7.04
C GLY A 321 -15.29 -17.99 6.05
N PHE A 322 -14.67 -17.96 4.87
CA PHE A 322 -15.12 -17.14 3.76
C PHE A 322 -15.48 -18.00 2.57
#